data_24b7f8540e03b570bfbe43682c1116f9
#
_entry.id   24b7f8540e03b570bfbe43682c1116f9
#
_cell.length_a   1.000
_cell.length_b   1.000
_cell.length_c   1.000
_cell.angle_alpha   90.00
_cell.angle_beta   90.00
_cell.angle_gamma   90.00
#
_symmetry.space_group_name_H-M   'P 1'
#
loop_
_entity.id
_entity.type
_entity.pdbx_description
1 polymer ?
#
loop_
_entity_poly.entity_id
_entity_poly.type
_entity_poly.pdbx_seq_one_letter_code
_entity_poly.pdbx_strand_id
1 'polypeptide(L)'
;MKTIIQNGIVVTMDQQMHVWDHGYVIIDGTKIVEVGPESGLMDRKAVLSRAGEIWQEKDARRGIIMPGMINTHSHLGMIPFRGLGDDCKDRLRVFLLPMESQAMDGELAAASARYGICELLLSGVTTVLDMYYFEEKVAHVMDQMGIRGIAGETVMEDATCDSSCAEEALEQGVDLIRTYRNHPRVKGALSPHGTT
;
A
#
# COMPACT_ATOMS: atom_id res chain seq x y z
N MET A 1 -20.24 -12.64 3.98
CA MET A 1 -21.15 -11.80 3.14
C MET A 1 -20.35 -11.36 1.92
N LYS A 2 -20.85 -11.67 0.75
CA LYS A 2 -20.19 -11.29 -0.52
C LYS A 2 -20.53 -9.84 -0.91
N THR A 3 -19.71 -9.24 -1.74
CA THR A 3 -20.00 -7.95 -2.40
C THR A 3 -20.00 -8.17 -3.90
N ILE A 4 -21.07 -7.77 -4.56
CA ILE A 4 -21.18 -7.77 -6.03
C ILE A 4 -21.07 -6.32 -6.49
N ILE A 5 -20.05 -6.01 -7.29
CA ILE A 5 -19.90 -4.72 -7.97
C ILE A 5 -20.35 -4.94 -9.41
N GLN A 6 -21.27 -4.14 -9.90
CA GLN A 6 -21.89 -4.29 -11.22
C GLN A 6 -22.08 -2.96 -11.93
N ASN A 7 -22.56 -2.98 -13.17
CA ASN A 7 -22.84 -1.78 -13.97
C ASN A 7 -21.58 -0.91 -14.16
N GLY A 8 -20.46 -1.54 -14.55
CA GLY A 8 -19.20 -0.85 -14.83
C GLY A 8 -18.41 -1.50 -15.93
N ILE A 9 -17.40 -0.80 -16.42
CA ILE A 9 -16.39 -1.32 -17.31
C ILE A 9 -15.38 -2.08 -16.44
N VAL A 10 -15.31 -3.39 -16.59
CA VAL A 10 -14.35 -4.20 -15.82
C VAL A 10 -13.06 -4.37 -16.59
N VAL A 11 -11.96 -3.91 -16.01
CA VAL A 11 -10.60 -4.09 -16.52
C VAL A 11 -9.87 -5.03 -15.56
N THR A 12 -9.61 -6.25 -16.00
CA THR A 12 -9.12 -7.31 -15.10
C THR A 12 -7.65 -7.18 -14.74
N MET A 13 -6.86 -6.58 -15.61
CA MET A 13 -5.39 -6.57 -15.50
C MET A 13 -4.79 -7.98 -15.40
N ASP A 14 -5.51 -9.00 -15.88
CA ASP A 14 -5.00 -10.37 -15.98
C ASP A 14 -4.02 -10.52 -17.15
N GLN A 15 -3.44 -11.71 -17.31
CA GLN A 15 -2.48 -11.97 -18.39
C GLN A 15 -3.08 -11.79 -19.79
N GLN A 16 -4.37 -11.97 -19.94
CA GLN A 16 -5.11 -11.82 -21.20
C GLN A 16 -5.67 -10.40 -21.38
N MET A 17 -5.53 -9.53 -20.37
CA MET A 17 -6.01 -8.15 -20.38
C MET A 17 -7.49 -8.04 -20.79
N HIS A 18 -8.32 -8.91 -20.20
CA HIS A 18 -9.75 -8.90 -20.46
C HIS A 18 -10.40 -7.56 -20.05
N VAL A 19 -11.26 -7.06 -20.92
CA VAL A 19 -12.08 -5.89 -20.67
C VAL A 19 -13.53 -6.22 -21.02
N TRP A 20 -14.47 -5.93 -20.11
CA TRP A 20 -15.90 -6.02 -20.37
C TRP A 20 -16.53 -4.64 -20.23
N ASP A 21 -17.12 -4.12 -21.28
CA ASP A 21 -17.82 -2.82 -21.26
C ASP A 21 -18.98 -2.81 -20.26
N HIS A 22 -19.56 -3.97 -20.02
CA HIS A 22 -20.54 -4.23 -18.98
C HIS A 22 -20.12 -5.49 -18.24
N GLY A 23 -19.56 -5.33 -17.06
CA GLY A 23 -19.05 -6.43 -16.28
C GLY A 23 -19.43 -6.36 -14.80
N TYR A 24 -19.13 -7.45 -14.11
CA TYR A 24 -19.29 -7.54 -12.66
C TYR A 24 -18.07 -8.16 -12.01
N VAL A 25 -17.92 -7.87 -10.71
CA VAL A 25 -16.91 -8.47 -9.83
C VAL A 25 -17.60 -8.95 -8.57
N ILE A 26 -17.33 -10.19 -8.15
CA ILE A 26 -17.78 -10.74 -6.87
C ILE A 26 -16.58 -10.84 -5.92
N ILE A 27 -16.71 -10.23 -4.75
CA ILE A 27 -15.72 -10.25 -3.69
C ILE A 27 -16.29 -11.04 -2.51
N ASP A 28 -15.51 -11.96 -1.96
CA ASP A 28 -15.81 -12.67 -0.72
C ASP A 28 -14.72 -12.38 0.31
N GLY A 29 -15.09 -11.65 1.36
CA GLY A 29 -14.13 -11.15 2.34
C GLY A 29 -13.06 -10.28 1.68
N THR A 30 -11.83 -10.79 1.60
CA THR A 30 -10.65 -10.08 1.05
C THR A 30 -10.22 -10.57 -0.35
N LYS A 31 -11.04 -11.44 -0.98
CA LYS A 31 -10.66 -12.06 -2.26
C LYS A 31 -11.68 -11.77 -3.35
N ILE A 32 -11.19 -11.46 -4.53
CA ILE A 32 -11.98 -11.51 -5.76
C ILE A 32 -12.19 -12.98 -6.08
N VAL A 33 -13.45 -13.43 -6.09
CA VAL A 33 -13.78 -14.85 -6.33
C VAL A 33 -14.34 -15.09 -7.71
N GLU A 34 -14.85 -14.03 -8.36
CA GLU A 34 -15.40 -14.15 -9.70
C GLU A 34 -15.40 -12.79 -10.40
N VAL A 35 -15.23 -12.82 -11.70
CA VAL A 35 -15.35 -11.65 -12.57
C VAL A 35 -15.88 -12.11 -13.92
N GLY A 36 -16.73 -11.32 -14.57
CA GLY A 36 -17.29 -11.67 -15.87
C GLY A 36 -18.18 -10.62 -16.49
N PRO A 37 -18.74 -10.93 -17.68
CA PRO A 37 -19.69 -10.05 -18.36
C PRO A 37 -21.03 -10.02 -17.60
N GLU A 38 -21.65 -8.87 -17.53
CA GLU A 38 -22.90 -8.66 -16.77
C GLU A 38 -24.07 -9.50 -17.27
N SER A 39 -24.03 -9.95 -18.53
CA SER A 39 -25.05 -10.85 -19.09
C SER A 39 -25.20 -12.18 -18.31
N GLY A 40 -24.15 -12.65 -17.66
CA GLY A 40 -24.17 -13.85 -16.82
C GLY A 40 -24.58 -13.61 -15.36
N LEU A 41 -24.67 -12.35 -14.93
CA LEU A 41 -24.81 -12.01 -13.52
C LEU A 41 -26.15 -12.51 -12.91
N MET A 42 -27.25 -12.48 -13.66
CA MET A 42 -28.56 -12.92 -13.15
C MET A 42 -28.56 -14.42 -12.85
N ASP A 43 -27.98 -15.24 -13.72
CA ASP A 43 -27.86 -16.68 -13.49
C ASP A 43 -26.95 -16.93 -12.28
N ARG A 44 -25.89 -16.16 -12.14
CA ARG A 44 -24.97 -16.26 -11.00
C ARG A 44 -25.65 -15.90 -9.67
N LYS A 45 -26.44 -14.81 -9.64
CA LYS A 45 -27.25 -14.45 -8.47
C LYS A 45 -28.23 -15.56 -8.08
N ALA A 46 -28.85 -16.20 -9.06
CA ALA A 46 -29.74 -17.32 -8.82
C ALA A 46 -29.01 -18.53 -8.18
N VAL A 47 -27.79 -18.82 -8.60
CA VAL A 47 -26.94 -19.86 -7.98
C VAL A 47 -26.58 -19.49 -6.54
N LEU A 48 -26.15 -18.28 -6.28
CA LEU A 48 -25.81 -17.79 -4.94
C LEU A 48 -27.02 -17.84 -4.00
N SER A 49 -28.20 -17.43 -4.48
CA SER A 49 -29.44 -17.49 -3.72
C SER A 49 -29.84 -18.93 -3.33
N ARG A 50 -29.72 -19.87 -4.27
CA ARG A 50 -30.00 -21.31 -3.97
C ARG A 50 -29.02 -21.90 -2.96
N ALA A 51 -27.79 -21.37 -2.91
CA ALA A 51 -26.77 -21.76 -1.93
C ALA A 51 -26.97 -21.08 -0.57
N GLY A 52 -27.97 -20.22 -0.39
CA GLY A 52 -28.20 -19.47 0.84
C GLY A 52 -27.17 -18.38 1.11
N GLU A 53 -26.43 -17.96 0.11
CA GLU A 53 -25.41 -16.92 0.22
C GLU A 53 -26.03 -15.53 0.38
N ILE A 54 -25.42 -14.72 1.23
CA ILE A 54 -25.83 -13.32 1.45
C ILE A 54 -24.83 -12.40 0.78
N TRP A 55 -25.34 -11.40 0.06
CA TRP A 55 -24.49 -10.38 -0.59
C TRP A 55 -25.09 -8.99 -0.50
N GLN A 56 -24.23 -8.01 -0.68
CA GLN A 56 -24.59 -6.62 -0.94
C GLN A 56 -24.22 -6.27 -2.39
N GLU A 57 -24.94 -5.35 -2.98
CA GLU A 57 -24.68 -4.85 -4.34
C GLU A 57 -24.12 -3.44 -4.30
N LYS A 58 -23.14 -3.19 -5.16
CA LYS A 58 -22.57 -1.87 -5.41
C LYS A 58 -22.69 -1.55 -6.89
N ASP A 59 -23.34 -0.44 -7.20
CA ASP A 59 -23.46 0.09 -8.56
C ASP A 59 -22.24 0.93 -8.88
N ALA A 60 -21.44 0.53 -9.87
CA ALA A 60 -20.28 1.27 -10.35
C ALA A 60 -20.67 2.48 -11.20
N ARG A 61 -21.98 2.69 -11.48
CA ARG A 61 -22.50 3.85 -12.23
C ARG A 61 -21.78 4.08 -13.56
N ARG A 62 -21.52 3.00 -14.29
CA ARG A 62 -20.74 2.97 -15.54
C ARG A 62 -19.29 3.45 -15.39
N GLY A 63 -18.76 3.49 -14.17
CA GLY A 63 -17.35 3.74 -13.90
C GLY A 63 -16.48 2.52 -14.22
N ILE A 64 -15.17 2.70 -14.11
CA ILE A 64 -14.19 1.63 -14.30
C ILE A 64 -14.04 0.84 -13.00
N ILE A 65 -14.14 -0.47 -13.10
CA ILE A 65 -13.86 -1.43 -12.01
C ILE A 65 -12.53 -2.12 -12.37
N MET A 66 -11.51 -1.88 -11.56
CA MET A 66 -10.18 -2.43 -11.78
C MET A 66 -9.53 -2.78 -10.43
N PRO A 67 -8.49 -3.63 -10.41
CA PRO A 67 -7.68 -3.82 -9.21
C PRO A 67 -7.11 -2.50 -8.70
N GLY A 68 -6.99 -2.36 -7.37
CA GLY A 68 -6.35 -1.19 -6.80
C GLY A 68 -4.91 -1.06 -7.28
N MET A 69 -4.47 0.17 -7.50
CA MET A 69 -3.12 0.46 -7.97
C MET A 69 -2.07 0.07 -6.92
N ILE A 70 -0.87 -0.22 -7.40
CA ILE A 70 0.29 -0.56 -6.58
C ILE A 70 1.33 0.53 -6.74
N ASN A 71 1.71 1.17 -5.63
CA ASN A 71 2.83 2.09 -5.59
C ASN A 71 4.08 1.32 -5.15
N THR A 72 5.05 1.19 -6.05
CA THR A 72 6.28 0.42 -5.81
C THR A 72 7.47 1.27 -5.38
N HIS A 73 7.27 2.55 -5.10
CA HIS A 73 8.31 3.47 -4.62
C HIS A 73 7.68 4.59 -3.80
N SER A 74 7.92 4.58 -2.48
CA SER A 74 7.34 5.54 -1.55
C SER A 74 8.28 5.79 -0.37
N HIS A 75 8.12 6.96 0.24
CA HIS A 75 8.76 7.39 1.47
C HIS A 75 7.70 8.06 2.34
N LEU A 76 6.83 7.25 2.96
CA LEU A 76 5.65 7.74 3.69
C LEU A 76 6.01 8.64 4.87
N GLY A 77 7.12 8.36 5.54
CA GLY A 77 7.63 9.20 6.62
C GLY A 77 8.09 10.58 6.16
N MET A 78 8.44 10.75 4.87
CA MET A 78 9.05 11.97 4.32
C MET A 78 8.05 13.09 4.00
N ILE A 79 6.77 12.87 4.15
CA ILE A 79 5.70 13.81 3.78
C ILE A 79 5.88 15.23 4.39
N PRO A 80 6.32 15.40 5.65
CA PRO A 80 6.52 16.74 6.21
C PRO A 80 7.54 17.58 5.46
N PHE A 81 8.46 16.95 4.73
CA PHE A 81 9.53 17.60 3.99
C PHE A 81 9.22 17.78 2.50
N ARG A 82 8.00 17.43 2.08
CA ARG A 82 7.56 17.56 0.68
C ARG A 82 7.58 19.03 0.24
N GLY A 83 8.25 19.29 -0.89
CA GLY A 83 8.37 20.63 -1.47
C GLY A 83 9.37 21.54 -0.76
N LEU A 84 10.00 21.11 0.34
CA LEU A 84 11.03 21.90 0.99
C LEU A 84 12.37 21.77 0.24
N GLY A 85 13.09 22.88 0.10
CA GLY A 85 14.43 22.90 -0.49
C GLY A 85 14.49 22.54 -1.97
N ASP A 86 13.39 22.69 -2.73
CA ASP A 86 13.35 22.33 -4.16
C ASP A 86 14.32 23.16 -5.03
N ASP A 87 14.72 24.31 -4.57
CA ASP A 87 15.71 25.21 -5.19
C ASP A 87 17.16 24.97 -4.73
N CYS A 88 17.37 24.05 -3.77
CA CYS A 88 18.70 23.70 -3.30
C CYS A 88 19.44 22.80 -4.29
N LYS A 89 20.70 23.17 -4.61
CA LYS A 89 21.60 22.23 -5.29
C LYS A 89 21.92 21.07 -4.34
N ASP A 90 21.94 19.85 -4.90
CA ASP A 90 22.14 18.62 -4.10
C ASP A 90 21.22 18.57 -2.87
N ARG A 91 19.93 18.81 -3.13
CA ARG A 91 18.86 18.86 -2.12
C ARG A 91 18.93 17.70 -1.11
N LEU A 92 19.24 16.50 -1.58
CA LEU A 92 19.28 15.32 -0.73
C LEU A 92 20.34 15.46 0.38
N ARG A 93 21.60 15.72 0.01
CA ARG A 93 22.72 15.73 0.98
C ARG A 93 22.79 17.01 1.80
N VAL A 94 22.46 18.14 1.19
CA VAL A 94 22.65 19.45 1.84
C VAL A 94 21.44 19.87 2.66
N PHE A 95 20.26 19.37 2.33
CA PHE A 95 19.03 19.82 2.97
C PHE A 95 18.25 18.65 3.61
N LEU A 96 17.85 17.62 2.84
CA LEU A 96 16.95 16.58 3.35
C LEU A 96 17.58 15.70 4.42
N LEU A 97 18.73 15.08 4.16
CA LEU A 97 19.38 14.21 5.16
C LEU A 97 19.69 14.95 6.47
N PRO A 98 20.22 16.20 6.46
CA PRO A 98 20.36 16.98 7.70
C PRO A 98 19.05 17.33 8.37
N MET A 99 17.99 17.61 7.62
CA MET A 99 16.66 17.92 8.15
C MET A 99 16.03 16.68 8.80
N GLU A 100 16.08 15.53 8.14
CA GLU A 100 15.60 14.25 8.64
C GLU A 100 16.32 13.87 9.93
N SER A 101 17.64 13.95 9.96
CA SER A 101 18.44 13.66 11.17
C SER A 101 18.08 14.51 12.37
N GLN A 102 17.58 15.75 12.16
CA GLN A 102 17.25 16.67 13.25
C GLN A 102 15.78 16.65 13.65
N ALA A 103 14.88 16.36 12.73
CA ALA A 103 13.45 16.59 12.92
C ALA A 103 12.62 15.29 12.89
N MET A 104 13.14 14.20 12.32
CA MET A 104 12.40 12.96 12.22
C MET A 104 12.51 12.16 13.51
N ASP A 105 11.35 11.71 13.99
CA ASP A 105 11.21 10.73 15.05
C ASP A 105 10.08 9.74 14.73
N GLY A 106 9.92 8.71 15.54
CA GLY A 106 8.92 7.68 15.30
C GLY A 106 7.46 8.16 15.35
N GLU A 107 7.18 9.22 16.11
CA GLU A 107 5.83 9.84 16.19
C GLU A 107 5.51 10.61 14.91
N LEU A 108 6.47 11.38 14.41
CA LEU A 108 6.34 12.10 13.15
C LEU A 108 6.27 11.14 11.97
N ALA A 109 7.08 10.09 11.95
CA ALA A 109 7.02 9.04 10.93
C ALA A 109 5.64 8.37 10.88
N ALA A 110 5.08 8.00 12.04
CA ALA A 110 3.75 7.40 12.13
C ALA A 110 2.64 8.37 11.67
N ALA A 111 2.70 9.64 12.09
CA ALA A 111 1.73 10.65 11.68
C ALA A 111 1.77 10.90 10.16
N SER A 112 2.98 11.00 9.62
CA SER A 112 3.25 11.17 8.19
C SER A 112 2.73 9.99 7.37
N ALA A 113 3.01 8.76 7.83
CA ALA A 113 2.51 7.56 7.19
C ALA A 113 0.98 7.51 7.16
N ARG A 114 0.29 7.92 8.25
CA ARG A 114 -1.19 8.01 8.23
C ARG A 114 -1.69 8.95 7.14
N TYR A 115 -1.08 10.13 7.04
CA TYR A 115 -1.44 11.10 6.03
C TYR A 115 -1.19 10.58 4.62
N GLY A 116 0.00 10.02 4.35
CA GLY A 116 0.36 9.47 3.05
C GLY A 116 -0.52 8.31 2.63
N ILE A 117 -0.86 7.41 3.55
CA ILE A 117 -1.77 6.31 3.28
C ILE A 117 -3.18 6.82 2.93
N CYS A 118 -3.67 7.88 3.59
CA CYS A 118 -4.92 8.52 3.19
C CYS A 118 -4.87 9.02 1.74
N GLU A 119 -3.81 9.71 1.34
CA GLU A 119 -3.63 10.18 -0.04
C GLU A 119 -3.59 9.00 -1.02
N LEU A 120 -2.85 7.94 -0.70
CA LEU A 120 -2.77 6.74 -1.52
C LEU A 120 -4.14 6.08 -1.71
N LEU A 121 -4.87 5.84 -0.63
CA LEU A 121 -6.20 5.21 -0.69
C LEU A 121 -7.21 6.06 -1.44
N LEU A 122 -7.22 7.38 -1.25
CA LEU A 122 -8.09 8.31 -1.98
C LEU A 122 -7.74 8.38 -3.47
N SER A 123 -6.49 8.08 -3.84
CA SER A 123 -6.04 7.99 -5.23
C SER A 123 -6.26 6.60 -5.84
N GLY A 124 -6.81 5.63 -5.09
CA GLY A 124 -7.05 4.27 -5.56
C GLY A 124 -5.85 3.33 -5.46
N VAL A 125 -4.78 3.74 -4.76
CA VAL A 125 -3.63 2.87 -4.45
C VAL A 125 -3.97 2.03 -3.23
N THR A 126 -3.86 0.71 -3.35
CA THR A 126 -4.20 -0.25 -2.28
C THR A 126 -3.03 -1.06 -1.77
N THR A 127 -1.89 -0.93 -2.42
CA THR A 127 -0.64 -1.60 -2.04
C THR A 127 0.53 -0.63 -2.20
N VAL A 128 1.41 -0.57 -1.23
CA VAL A 128 2.57 0.31 -1.23
C VAL A 128 3.84 -0.45 -0.84
N LEU A 129 4.93 -0.17 -1.54
CA LEU A 129 6.28 -0.48 -1.07
C LEU A 129 6.88 0.82 -0.57
N ASP A 130 7.11 0.85 0.73
CA ASP A 130 7.75 1.97 1.42
C ASP A 130 9.19 1.65 1.80
N MET A 131 9.99 2.65 1.87
CA MET A 131 11.36 2.62 2.33
C MET A 131 11.65 3.92 3.04
N TYR A 132 11.89 3.86 4.34
CA TYR A 132 12.22 5.04 5.13
C TYR A 132 12.84 4.63 6.48
N TYR A 133 12.76 5.51 7.46
CA TYR A 133 13.17 5.33 8.84
C TYR A 133 11.97 5.02 9.73
N PHE A 134 12.19 4.37 10.87
CA PHE A 134 11.12 3.97 11.81
C PHE A 134 10.07 3.08 11.16
N GLU A 135 10.47 2.18 10.28
CA GLU A 135 9.54 1.36 9.48
C GLU A 135 8.68 0.42 10.34
N GLU A 136 9.05 0.12 11.57
CA GLU A 136 8.17 -0.59 12.51
C GLU A 136 6.93 0.24 12.87
N LYS A 137 7.06 1.59 12.95
CA LYS A 137 5.91 2.50 13.16
C LYS A 137 5.06 2.60 11.90
N VAL A 138 5.71 2.72 10.75
CA VAL A 138 5.03 2.79 9.45
C VAL A 138 4.26 1.50 9.18
N ALA A 139 4.85 0.32 9.40
CA ALA A 139 4.22 -0.99 9.27
C ALA A 139 2.99 -1.14 10.18
N HIS A 140 3.10 -0.66 11.43
CA HIS A 140 1.96 -0.64 12.34
C HIS A 140 0.81 0.25 11.83
N VAL A 141 1.13 1.41 11.28
CA VAL A 141 0.14 2.30 10.66
C VAL A 141 -0.49 1.68 9.42
N MET A 142 0.31 1.02 8.57
CA MET A 142 -0.21 0.28 7.41
C MET A 142 -1.27 -0.76 7.84
N ASP A 143 -1.01 -1.50 8.93
CA ASP A 143 -1.98 -2.47 9.44
C ASP A 143 -3.23 -1.80 9.99
N GLN A 144 -3.10 -0.77 10.82
CA GLN A 144 -4.22 -0.02 11.37
C GLN A 144 -5.15 0.55 10.29
N MET A 145 -4.58 1.06 9.21
CA MET A 145 -5.32 1.68 8.11
C MET A 145 -5.81 0.68 7.06
N GLY A 146 -5.37 -0.58 7.13
CA GLY A 146 -5.84 -1.67 6.28
C GLY A 146 -5.26 -1.68 4.87
N ILE A 147 -4.23 -0.89 4.56
CA ILE A 147 -3.51 -0.95 3.29
C ILE A 147 -2.60 -2.18 3.25
N ARG A 148 -2.33 -2.71 2.06
CA ARG A 148 -1.25 -3.68 1.88
C ARG A 148 0.06 -2.95 1.76
N GLY A 149 1.11 -3.45 2.43
CA GLY A 149 2.41 -2.78 2.39
C GLY A 149 3.59 -3.72 2.52
N ILE A 150 4.68 -3.26 1.98
CA ILE A 150 6.02 -3.75 2.29
C ILE A 150 6.74 -2.56 2.94
N ALA A 151 7.09 -2.71 4.21
CA ALA A 151 7.83 -1.73 4.99
C ALA A 151 9.31 -2.12 4.93
N GLY A 152 10.12 -1.30 4.29
CA GLY A 152 11.52 -1.55 4.02
C GLY A 152 12.43 -0.70 4.90
N GLU A 153 13.01 -1.30 5.95
CA GLU A 153 13.94 -0.59 6.82
C GLU A 153 15.17 -0.14 6.06
N THR A 154 15.47 1.15 6.14
CA THR A 154 16.62 1.76 5.47
C THR A 154 17.91 1.34 6.14
N VAL A 155 18.83 0.78 5.37
CA VAL A 155 20.19 0.43 5.84
C VAL A 155 21.20 1.34 5.13
N MET A 156 21.88 2.18 5.91
CA MET A 156 22.95 3.08 5.47
C MET A 156 24.23 2.81 6.23
N GLU A 157 25.38 3.16 5.66
CA GLU A 157 26.68 3.09 6.34
C GLU A 157 26.76 4.11 7.47
N ASP A 158 26.28 5.33 7.21
CA ASP A 158 26.23 6.40 8.20
C ASP A 158 25.03 6.23 9.15
N ALA A 159 25.14 6.86 10.33
CA ALA A 159 24.05 6.93 11.29
C ALA A 159 22.85 7.68 10.69
N THR A 160 21.65 7.20 10.98
CA THR A 160 20.37 7.79 10.61
C THR A 160 19.65 8.37 11.83
N CYS A 161 18.43 8.86 11.67
CA CYS A 161 17.64 9.34 12.80
C CYS A 161 17.10 8.21 13.71
N ASP A 162 17.13 6.95 13.26
CA ASP A 162 16.61 5.79 13.99
C ASP A 162 17.67 4.69 14.26
N SER A 163 18.86 4.80 13.68
CA SER A 163 19.96 3.85 13.90
C SER A 163 21.31 4.54 13.97
N SER A 164 22.18 4.04 14.82
CA SER A 164 23.52 4.59 15.03
C SER A 164 24.57 4.04 14.06
N CYS A 165 24.28 2.95 13.38
CA CYS A 165 25.15 2.27 12.41
C CYS A 165 24.37 1.29 11.55
N ALA A 166 24.99 0.81 10.47
CA ALA A 166 24.40 -0.14 9.54
C ALA A 166 23.97 -1.45 10.19
N GLU A 167 24.73 -1.93 11.17
CA GLU A 167 24.44 -3.17 11.90
C GLU A 167 23.13 -3.04 12.69
N GLU A 168 22.92 -1.92 13.36
CA GLU A 168 21.68 -1.65 14.10
C GLU A 168 20.47 -1.57 13.16
N ALA A 169 20.58 -0.82 12.05
CA ALA A 169 19.54 -0.76 11.03
C ALA A 169 19.20 -2.14 10.44
N LEU A 170 20.24 -2.97 10.23
CA LEU A 170 20.06 -4.35 9.76
C LEU A 170 19.31 -5.21 10.79
N GLU A 171 19.63 -5.08 12.08
CA GLU A 171 18.92 -5.79 13.15
C GLU A 171 17.46 -5.35 13.23
N GLN A 172 17.17 -4.05 13.17
CA GLN A 172 15.81 -3.50 13.14
C GLN A 172 15.01 -4.06 11.95
N GLY A 173 15.59 -4.06 10.76
CA GLY A 173 14.94 -4.59 9.57
C GLY A 173 14.71 -6.11 9.62
N VAL A 174 15.64 -6.88 10.21
CA VAL A 174 15.45 -8.32 10.45
C VAL A 174 14.32 -8.56 11.44
N ASP A 175 14.23 -7.78 12.50
CA ASP A 175 13.14 -7.89 13.48
C ASP A 175 11.79 -7.47 12.90
N LEU A 176 11.77 -6.46 12.04
CA LEU A 176 10.58 -6.08 11.26
C LEU A 176 10.10 -7.24 10.37
N ILE A 177 11.02 -7.89 9.63
CA ILE A 177 10.71 -9.07 8.80
C ILE A 177 10.15 -10.21 9.66
N ARG A 178 10.73 -10.48 10.82
CA ARG A 178 10.27 -11.53 11.74
C ARG A 178 8.87 -11.24 12.27
N THR A 179 8.63 -9.99 12.72
CA THR A 179 7.36 -9.53 13.28
C THR A 179 6.22 -9.68 12.28
N TYR A 180 6.44 -9.27 11.04
CA TYR A 180 5.41 -9.28 9.99
C TYR A 180 5.45 -10.51 9.07
N ARG A 181 6.24 -11.53 9.41
CA ARG A 181 6.42 -12.73 8.56
C ARG A 181 5.11 -13.37 8.12
N ASN A 182 4.18 -13.54 9.04
CA ASN A 182 2.89 -14.19 8.81
C ASN A 182 1.72 -13.21 8.75
N HIS A 183 1.99 -11.90 8.74
CA HIS A 183 0.95 -10.90 8.67
C HIS A 183 0.25 -10.93 7.30
N PRO A 184 -1.10 -10.86 7.24
CA PRO A 184 -1.84 -11.06 5.97
C PRO A 184 -1.68 -9.92 4.97
N ARG A 185 -1.35 -8.70 5.40
CA ARG A 185 -1.30 -7.50 4.54
C ARG A 185 0.05 -6.81 4.53
N VAL A 186 0.79 -6.84 5.62
CA VAL A 186 2.05 -6.11 5.77
C VAL A 186 3.22 -7.08 5.81
N LYS A 187 4.32 -6.72 5.18
CA LYS A 187 5.59 -7.45 5.20
C LYS A 187 6.73 -6.49 5.53
N GLY A 188 7.71 -6.97 6.27
CA GLY A 188 8.97 -6.27 6.43
C GLY A 188 9.95 -6.62 5.33
N ALA A 189 10.84 -5.69 5.03
CA ALA A 189 11.96 -5.85 4.10
C ALA A 189 13.19 -5.10 4.60
N LEU A 190 14.33 -5.39 3.99
CA LEU A 190 15.55 -4.57 4.09
C LEU A 190 15.65 -3.71 2.84
N SER A 191 16.00 -2.46 3.03
CA SER A 191 16.16 -1.48 1.95
C SER A 191 17.53 -0.81 2.02
N PRO A 192 18.60 -1.47 1.53
CA PRO A 192 19.93 -0.85 1.46
C PRO A 192 19.88 0.41 0.60
N HIS A 193 20.33 1.53 1.16
CA HIS A 193 20.26 2.85 0.53
C HIS A 193 21.62 3.27 0.00
N GLY A 194 21.90 2.91 -1.24
CA GLY A 194 23.10 3.35 -1.92
C GLY A 194 24.40 2.74 -1.39
N THR A 195 25.44 2.99 -2.13
CA THR A 195 26.84 2.59 -1.81
C THR A 195 27.75 3.82 -1.79
N THR A 196 27.18 5.01 -1.71
CA THR A 196 27.94 6.27 -1.78
C THR A 196 27.60 7.14 -0.59
#